data_c7a4355a64d74e564299c08e8c2b1c7f
#
_entry.id   c7a4355a64d74e564299c08e8c2b1c7f
#
_cell.length_a   1.000
_cell.length_b   1.000
_cell.length_c   1.000
_cell.angle_alpha   90.00
_cell.angle_beta   90.00
_cell.angle_gamma   90.00
#
_symmetry.space_group_name_H-M   'P 1'
#
loop_
_entity.id
_entity.type
_entity.pdbx_description
1 polymer ?
#
loop_
_entity_poly.entity_id
_entity_poly.type
_entity_poly.pdbx_seq_one_letter_code
_entity_poly.pdbx_strand_id
1 'polypeptide(L)'
;HQQLDVVTYGEAMAMFVAAEPGPLAQAGQFTKRIAGADLNVAIGLSRLGFRVGWMSRVGRDSFGGYVLDTLALEGIDASCVTVDPRYPTGFQLKSRNDDGSDPVVEYFRKGSAASHLSCADYVAGYVLGARHLHLTGVAPAISASSCELAFHLAREME
;
A
#
# COMPACT_ATOMS: atom_id res chain seq x y z
N HIS A 1 2.54 -24.03 -5.41
CA HIS A 1 2.87 -22.67 -4.95
C HIS A 1 3.89 -22.77 -3.83
N GLN A 2 5.00 -22.04 -3.93
CA GLN A 2 5.94 -21.93 -2.81
C GLN A 2 5.26 -21.16 -1.67
N GLN A 3 5.40 -21.65 -0.43
CA GLN A 3 4.83 -21.04 0.75
C GLN A 3 5.39 -19.62 0.95
N LEU A 4 4.51 -18.65 1.22
CA LEU A 4 4.91 -17.28 1.57
C LEU A 4 5.51 -17.26 3.00
N ASP A 5 6.51 -16.45 3.19
CA ASP A 5 7.07 -16.21 4.51
C ASP A 5 6.25 -15.18 5.27
N VAL A 6 5.85 -14.11 4.58
CA VAL A 6 5.06 -13.01 5.17
C VAL A 6 3.94 -12.60 4.22
N VAL A 7 2.76 -12.37 4.76
CA VAL A 7 1.65 -11.67 4.10
C VAL A 7 1.37 -10.38 4.86
N THR A 8 1.12 -9.31 4.14
CA THR A 8 0.64 -8.05 4.70
C THR A 8 -0.44 -7.45 3.82
N TYR A 9 -1.19 -6.47 4.32
CA TYR A 9 -2.21 -5.78 3.56
C TYR A 9 -2.22 -4.30 3.88
N GLY A 10 -2.73 -3.49 2.96
CA GLY A 10 -2.88 -2.08 3.18
C GLY A 10 -3.07 -1.29 1.89
N GLU A 11 -2.85 0.00 1.94
CA GLU A 11 -2.93 0.89 0.80
C GLU A 11 -1.55 1.26 0.29
N ALA A 12 -1.35 1.05 -1.01
CA ALA A 12 -0.22 1.60 -1.75
C ALA A 12 -0.68 2.83 -2.54
N MET A 13 0.13 3.87 -2.53
CA MET A 13 -0.15 5.14 -3.21
C MET A 13 1.03 5.56 -4.07
N ALA A 14 0.74 6.24 -5.18
CA ALA A 14 1.75 7.05 -5.83
C ALA A 14 2.03 8.29 -4.95
N MET A 15 3.30 8.59 -4.72
CA MET A 15 3.74 9.77 -3.98
C MET A 15 4.52 10.68 -4.92
N PHE A 16 4.12 11.94 -4.97
CA PHE A 16 4.80 12.96 -5.75
C PHE A 16 5.56 13.88 -4.81
N VAL A 17 6.88 13.76 -4.83
CA VAL A 17 7.79 14.58 -4.02
C VAL A 17 8.22 15.79 -4.82
N ALA A 18 8.01 17.00 -4.30
CA ALA A 18 8.44 18.23 -4.94
C ALA A 18 9.96 18.20 -5.20
N ALA A 19 10.38 18.59 -6.40
CA ALA A 19 11.78 18.63 -6.78
C ALA A 19 12.53 19.80 -6.13
N GLU A 20 11.80 20.86 -5.80
CA GLU A 20 12.34 22.10 -5.22
C GLU A 20 11.78 22.35 -3.82
N PRO A 21 12.55 22.96 -2.91
CA PRO A 21 12.05 23.36 -1.60
C PRO A 21 10.96 24.42 -1.71
N GLY A 22 10.01 24.40 -0.78
CA GLY A 22 8.98 25.42 -0.65
C GLY A 22 7.55 24.88 -0.59
N PRO A 23 6.56 25.77 -0.65
CA PRO A 23 5.14 25.40 -0.60
C PRO A 23 4.72 24.52 -1.78
N LEU A 24 3.91 23.49 -1.52
CA LEU A 24 3.41 22.58 -2.57
C LEU A 24 2.66 23.31 -3.69
N ALA A 25 1.92 24.39 -3.37
CA ALA A 25 1.22 25.20 -4.35
C ALA A 25 2.12 25.87 -5.39
N GLN A 26 3.41 26.02 -5.10
CA GLN A 26 4.40 26.64 -5.98
C GLN A 26 5.29 25.60 -6.69
N ALA A 27 5.19 24.34 -6.31
CA ALA A 27 6.01 23.29 -6.90
C ALA A 27 5.63 23.05 -8.37
N GLY A 28 6.59 23.23 -9.26
CA GLY A 28 6.40 23.04 -10.73
C GLY A 28 6.81 21.65 -11.20
N GLN A 29 7.62 20.93 -10.42
CA GLN A 29 8.15 19.61 -10.78
C GLN A 29 8.10 18.65 -9.60
N PHE A 30 7.83 17.38 -9.88
CA PHE A 30 7.73 16.33 -8.89
C PHE A 30 8.46 15.06 -9.34
N THR A 31 9.02 14.34 -8.39
CA THR A 31 9.51 12.98 -8.59
C THR A 31 8.50 11.98 -8.05
N LYS A 32 8.08 11.05 -8.90
CA LYS A 32 7.16 9.98 -8.50
C LYS A 32 7.89 8.89 -7.71
N ARG A 33 7.31 8.50 -6.59
CA ARG A 33 7.75 7.42 -5.70
C ARG A 33 6.54 6.56 -5.31
N ILE A 34 6.81 5.42 -4.70
CA ILE A 34 5.77 4.61 -4.06
C ILE A 34 5.67 4.96 -2.57
N ALA A 35 4.46 4.90 -2.02
CA ALA A 35 4.22 5.08 -0.59
C ALA A 35 3.21 4.06 -0.07
N GLY A 36 3.31 3.75 1.21
CA GLY A 36 2.43 2.84 1.93
C GLY A 36 3.19 2.23 3.11
N ALA A 37 2.66 2.38 4.33
CA ALA A 37 3.34 1.90 5.54
C ALA A 37 3.60 0.39 5.48
N ASP A 38 2.57 -0.38 5.20
CA ASP A 38 2.67 -1.84 5.10
C ASP A 38 3.45 -2.27 3.85
N LEU A 39 3.30 -1.55 2.74
CA LEU A 39 4.07 -1.81 1.52
C LEU A 39 5.57 -1.57 1.71
N ASN A 40 5.96 -0.55 2.46
CA ASN A 40 7.37 -0.30 2.77
C ASN A 40 8.00 -1.49 3.52
N VAL A 41 7.25 -2.09 4.45
CA VAL A 41 7.70 -3.31 5.14
C VAL A 41 7.78 -4.48 4.16
N ALA A 42 6.78 -4.66 3.31
CA ALA A 42 6.79 -5.71 2.28
C ALA A 42 8.01 -5.61 1.37
N ILE A 43 8.33 -4.41 0.87
CA ILE A 43 9.50 -4.14 0.04
C ILE A 43 10.79 -4.46 0.82
N GLY A 44 10.91 -3.98 2.05
CA GLY A 44 12.07 -4.23 2.90
C GLY A 44 12.32 -5.72 3.11
N LEU A 45 11.28 -6.48 3.45
CA LEU A 45 11.35 -7.92 3.64
C LEU A 45 11.69 -8.67 2.36
N SER A 46 11.11 -8.29 1.22
CA SER A 46 11.42 -8.88 -0.07
C SER A 46 12.90 -8.69 -0.43
N ARG A 47 13.44 -7.50 -0.23
CA ARG A 47 14.88 -7.20 -0.45
C ARG A 47 15.80 -7.95 0.51
N LEU A 48 15.31 -8.37 1.67
CA LEU A 48 16.04 -9.25 2.60
C LEU A 48 15.92 -10.75 2.23
N GLY A 49 15.24 -11.07 1.12
CA GLY A 49 15.14 -12.44 0.62
C GLY A 49 13.93 -13.24 1.11
N PHE A 50 13.01 -12.62 1.84
CA PHE A 50 11.75 -13.26 2.22
C PHE A 50 10.75 -13.28 1.06
N ARG A 51 9.93 -14.32 0.99
CA ARG A 51 8.81 -14.42 0.05
C ARG A 51 7.62 -13.69 0.66
N VAL A 52 7.28 -12.55 0.08
CA VAL A 52 6.26 -11.66 0.61
C VAL A 52 5.04 -11.61 -0.29
N GLY A 53 3.86 -11.68 0.31
CA GLY A 53 2.58 -11.47 -0.34
C GLY A 53 1.94 -10.16 0.10
N TRP A 54 1.27 -9.49 -0.85
CA TRP A 54 0.59 -8.22 -0.65
C TRP A 54 -0.89 -8.33 -1.01
N MET A 55 -1.77 -8.03 -0.05
CA MET A 55 -3.21 -7.92 -0.27
C MET A 55 -3.60 -6.46 -0.33
N SER A 56 -4.30 -6.05 -1.38
CA SER A 56 -4.72 -4.66 -1.54
C SER A 56 -5.82 -4.53 -2.59
N ARG A 57 -6.32 -3.30 -2.74
CA ARG A 57 -7.08 -2.84 -3.89
C ARG A 57 -6.43 -1.63 -4.50
N VAL A 58 -6.36 -1.63 -5.83
CA VAL A 58 -5.92 -0.48 -6.64
C VAL A 58 -6.98 -0.16 -7.67
N GLY A 59 -7.03 1.08 -8.12
CA GLY A 59 -7.92 1.48 -9.21
C GLY A 59 -7.43 0.95 -10.57
N ARG A 60 -8.35 0.86 -11.51
CA ARG A 60 -8.02 0.62 -12.92
C ARG A 60 -7.52 1.93 -13.57
N ASP A 61 -6.40 2.41 -13.09
CA ASP A 61 -5.80 3.68 -13.51
C ASP A 61 -4.26 3.58 -13.57
N SER A 62 -3.62 4.65 -14.02
CA SER A 62 -2.16 4.68 -14.18
C SER A 62 -1.41 4.50 -12.85
N PHE A 63 -1.99 4.93 -11.73
CA PHE A 63 -1.36 4.75 -10.43
C PHE A 63 -1.51 3.31 -9.94
N GLY A 64 -2.65 2.66 -10.20
CA GLY A 64 -2.84 1.25 -9.95
C GLY A 64 -1.84 0.40 -10.74
N GLY A 65 -1.65 0.72 -12.02
CA GLY A 65 -0.61 0.10 -12.85
C GLY A 65 0.79 0.28 -12.24
N TYR A 66 1.12 1.50 -11.84
CA TYR A 66 2.41 1.79 -11.20
C TYR A 66 2.65 1.00 -9.91
N VAL A 67 1.61 0.82 -9.08
CA VAL A 67 1.69 -0.04 -7.89
C VAL A 67 2.00 -1.48 -8.28
N LEU A 68 1.25 -2.06 -9.23
CA LEU A 68 1.45 -3.43 -9.67
C LEU A 68 2.84 -3.67 -10.29
N ASP A 69 3.31 -2.73 -11.10
CA ASP A 69 4.66 -2.78 -11.68
C ASP A 69 5.73 -2.74 -10.57
N THR A 70 5.52 -1.91 -9.54
CA THR A 70 6.43 -1.85 -8.40
C THR A 70 6.47 -3.16 -7.63
N LEU A 71 5.32 -3.78 -7.36
CA LEU A 71 5.25 -5.09 -6.69
C LEU A 71 6.00 -6.16 -7.49
N ALA A 72 5.80 -6.19 -8.81
CA ALA A 72 6.49 -7.12 -9.69
C ALA A 72 8.01 -6.92 -9.69
N LEU A 73 8.47 -5.67 -9.73
CA LEU A 73 9.88 -5.30 -9.70
C LEU A 73 10.56 -5.70 -8.38
N GLU A 74 9.83 -5.58 -7.27
CA GLU A 74 10.32 -5.94 -5.93
C GLU A 74 10.12 -7.45 -5.63
N GLY A 75 9.57 -8.23 -6.56
CA GLY A 75 9.34 -9.66 -6.37
C GLY A 75 8.28 -10.01 -5.33
N ILE A 76 7.33 -9.12 -5.11
CA ILE A 76 6.23 -9.30 -4.16
C ILE A 76 5.05 -9.96 -4.88
N ASP A 77 4.48 -11.01 -4.28
CA ASP A 77 3.29 -11.67 -4.81
C ASP A 77 2.07 -10.75 -4.69
N ALA A 78 1.48 -10.40 -5.84
CA ALA A 78 0.33 -9.53 -5.97
C ALA A 78 -0.95 -10.28 -6.36
N SER A 79 -0.99 -11.61 -6.24
CA SER A 79 -2.13 -12.42 -6.67
C SER A 79 -3.43 -12.11 -5.92
N CYS A 80 -3.33 -11.49 -4.74
CA CYS A 80 -4.47 -11.00 -3.95
C CYS A 80 -4.62 -9.46 -3.99
N VAL A 81 -4.13 -8.81 -5.05
CA VAL A 81 -4.43 -7.40 -5.33
C VAL A 81 -5.59 -7.30 -6.30
N THR A 82 -6.69 -6.72 -5.86
CA THR A 82 -7.87 -6.48 -6.69
C THR A 82 -7.72 -5.17 -7.48
N VAL A 83 -7.93 -5.23 -8.79
CA VAL A 83 -8.03 -4.03 -9.64
C VAL A 83 -9.49 -3.60 -9.71
N ASP A 84 -9.85 -2.53 -9.03
CA ASP A 84 -11.23 -2.04 -8.95
C ASP A 84 -11.52 -1.03 -10.09
N PRO A 85 -12.54 -1.29 -10.93
CA PRO A 85 -12.88 -0.38 -12.02
C PRO A 85 -13.68 0.85 -11.57
N ARG A 86 -14.16 0.89 -10.32
CA ARG A 86 -15.09 1.91 -9.82
C ARG A 86 -14.41 2.99 -8.99
N TYR A 87 -13.31 2.66 -8.32
CA TYR A 87 -12.66 3.55 -7.37
C TYR A 87 -11.19 3.78 -7.76
N PRO A 88 -10.69 5.02 -7.61
CA PRO A 88 -9.33 5.37 -8.01
C PRO A 88 -8.29 4.86 -7.02
N THR A 89 -7.06 4.74 -7.49
CA THR A 89 -5.89 4.57 -6.62
C THR A 89 -5.60 5.87 -5.89
N GLY A 90 -5.35 5.80 -4.58
CA GLY A 90 -4.93 6.95 -3.79
C GLY A 90 -3.55 7.45 -4.20
N PHE A 91 -3.30 8.75 -4.00
CA PHE A 91 -1.99 9.35 -4.20
C PHE A 91 -1.73 10.43 -3.13
N GLN A 92 -0.51 10.88 -3.03
CA GLN A 92 -0.12 11.94 -2.11
C GLN A 92 0.92 12.89 -2.72
N LEU A 93 0.88 14.13 -2.27
CA LEU A 93 1.90 15.13 -2.55
C LEU A 93 2.76 15.33 -1.31
N LYS A 94 4.06 15.47 -1.50
CA LYS A 94 5.00 15.69 -0.40
C LYS A 94 5.91 16.87 -0.74
N SER A 95 5.97 17.86 0.17
CA SER A 95 6.90 18.97 0.02
C SER A 95 8.34 18.49 0.20
N ARG A 96 9.27 19.26 -0.33
CA ARG A 96 10.69 19.13 -0.02
C ARG A 96 11.10 20.26 0.91
N ASN A 97 11.73 19.90 2.02
CA ASN A 97 12.25 20.84 2.99
C ASN A 97 13.75 20.56 3.18
N ASP A 98 14.57 21.57 2.95
CA ASP A 98 16.05 21.45 3.05
C ASP A 98 16.59 22.04 4.37
N ASP A 99 15.70 22.54 5.24
CA ASP A 99 16.01 23.17 6.54
C ASP A 99 15.91 22.22 7.74
N GLY A 100 15.63 20.94 7.49
CA GLY A 100 15.45 19.92 8.52
C GLY A 100 14.07 19.91 9.17
N SER A 101 13.14 20.76 8.73
CA SER A 101 11.74 20.68 9.15
C SER A 101 11.01 19.51 8.50
N ASP A 102 9.93 19.06 9.15
CA ASP A 102 9.11 18.00 8.59
C ASP A 102 8.42 18.44 7.29
N PRO A 103 8.40 17.57 6.27
CA PRO A 103 7.71 17.87 5.03
C PRO A 103 6.19 17.89 5.23
N VAL A 104 5.51 18.76 4.51
CA VAL A 104 4.05 18.74 4.39
C VAL A 104 3.63 17.61 3.46
N VAL A 105 2.67 16.80 3.88
CA VAL A 105 2.09 15.73 3.06
C VAL A 105 0.59 15.99 2.91
N GLU A 106 0.14 16.03 1.67
CA GLU A 106 -1.27 16.13 1.33
C GLU A 106 -1.75 14.80 0.74
N TYR A 107 -2.81 14.23 1.33
CA TYR A 107 -3.33 12.93 0.97
C TYR A 107 -4.59 13.05 0.10
N PHE A 108 -4.60 12.36 -1.02
CA PHE A 108 -5.73 12.22 -1.94
C PHE A 108 -6.15 10.74 -1.98
N ARG A 109 -6.72 10.27 -0.88
CA ARG A 109 -7.05 8.85 -0.65
C ARG A 109 -8.47 8.61 -0.18
N LYS A 110 -9.24 9.65 0.07
CA LYS A 110 -10.65 9.51 0.45
C LYS A 110 -11.44 8.88 -0.68
N GLY A 111 -12.11 7.76 -0.41
CA GLY A 111 -12.83 7.01 -1.43
C GLY A 111 -11.93 6.27 -2.43
N SER A 112 -10.66 6.05 -2.10
CA SER A 112 -9.75 5.24 -2.91
C SER A 112 -10.18 3.78 -2.98
N ALA A 113 -9.70 3.03 -3.98
CA ALA A 113 -9.94 1.60 -4.09
C ALA A 113 -9.58 0.85 -2.79
N ALA A 114 -8.43 1.17 -2.19
CA ALA A 114 -8.01 0.56 -0.93
C ALA A 114 -8.92 0.90 0.26
N SER A 115 -9.64 2.03 0.25
CA SER A 115 -10.63 2.35 1.28
C SER A 115 -11.84 1.39 1.27
N HIS A 116 -12.00 0.61 0.22
CA HIS A 116 -13.04 -0.42 0.05
C HIS A 116 -12.52 -1.84 0.35
N LEU A 117 -11.29 -1.99 0.85
CA LEU A 117 -10.82 -3.26 1.38
C LEU A 117 -11.77 -3.76 2.47
N SER A 118 -12.11 -5.05 2.41
CA SER A 118 -13.06 -5.69 3.31
C SER A 118 -12.76 -7.18 3.47
N CYS A 119 -13.50 -7.85 4.34
CA CYS A 119 -13.41 -9.31 4.48
C CYS A 119 -13.72 -10.08 3.18
N ALA A 120 -14.35 -9.44 2.19
CA ALA A 120 -14.54 -10.04 0.86
C ALA A 120 -13.23 -10.20 0.07
N ASP A 121 -12.19 -9.47 0.44
CA ASP A 121 -10.85 -9.60 -0.16
C ASP A 121 -9.99 -10.69 0.50
N TYR A 122 -10.48 -11.27 1.59
CA TYR A 122 -9.78 -12.34 2.30
C TYR A 122 -9.76 -13.63 1.49
N VAL A 123 -8.57 -14.18 1.32
CA VAL A 123 -8.35 -15.48 0.67
C VAL A 123 -7.63 -16.38 1.67
N ALA A 124 -8.38 -17.30 2.28
CA ALA A 124 -7.89 -18.15 3.37
C ALA A 124 -6.59 -18.88 3.00
N GLY A 125 -6.54 -19.54 1.85
CA GLY A 125 -5.34 -20.28 1.43
C GLY A 125 -4.11 -19.41 1.20
N TYR A 126 -4.31 -18.11 0.92
CA TYR A 126 -3.21 -17.16 0.77
C TYR A 126 -2.67 -16.70 2.12
N VAL A 127 -3.55 -16.35 3.04
CA VAL A 127 -3.16 -15.83 4.36
C VAL A 127 -2.65 -16.96 5.26
N LEU A 128 -3.45 -18.03 5.43
CA LEU A 128 -3.10 -19.16 6.28
C LEU A 128 -1.91 -19.98 5.72
N GLY A 129 -1.63 -19.86 4.44
CA GLY A 129 -0.45 -20.45 3.80
C GLY A 129 0.85 -19.72 4.12
N ALA A 130 0.80 -18.52 4.69
CA ALA A 130 1.98 -17.76 5.08
C ALA A 130 2.44 -18.14 6.51
N ARG A 131 3.72 -17.94 6.77
CA ARG A 131 4.30 -18.19 8.10
C ARG A 131 4.05 -17.05 9.08
N HIS A 132 3.85 -15.84 8.57
CA HIS A 132 3.68 -14.63 9.36
C HIS A 132 2.72 -13.65 8.68
N LEU A 133 1.90 -12.98 9.48
CA LEU A 133 1.06 -11.87 9.09
C LEU A 133 1.63 -10.58 9.69
N HIS A 134 1.92 -9.59 8.85
CA HIS A 134 2.30 -8.26 9.29
C HIS A 134 1.11 -7.30 9.19
N LEU A 135 0.82 -6.61 10.26
CA LEU A 135 -0.23 -5.59 10.35
C LEU A 135 0.32 -4.30 10.96
N THR A 136 -0.17 -3.16 10.50
CA THR A 136 0.06 -1.85 11.12
C THR A 136 -1.26 -1.23 11.58
N GLY A 137 -1.18 -0.11 12.30
CA GLY A 137 -2.35 0.70 12.63
C GLY A 137 -2.86 1.56 11.46
N VAL A 138 -2.12 1.66 10.36
CA VAL A 138 -2.49 2.52 9.22
C VAL A 138 -3.61 1.91 8.40
N ALA A 139 -3.48 0.65 7.98
CA ALA A 139 -4.48 -0.01 7.15
C ALA A 139 -5.87 -0.09 7.83
N PRO A 140 -6.00 -0.45 9.13
CA PRO A 140 -7.29 -0.39 9.83
C PRO A 140 -7.90 1.00 9.89
N ALA A 141 -7.08 2.06 9.91
CA ALA A 141 -7.55 3.44 10.01
C ALA A 141 -8.11 4.02 8.70
N ILE A 142 -7.95 3.32 7.57
CA ILE A 142 -8.40 3.79 6.25
C ILE A 142 -9.93 3.84 6.17
N SER A 143 -10.62 2.81 6.68
CA SER A 143 -12.06 2.66 6.65
C SER A 143 -12.56 1.64 7.68
N ALA A 144 -13.85 1.66 7.98
CA ALA A 144 -14.47 0.66 8.86
C ALA A 144 -14.31 -0.77 8.32
N SER A 145 -14.52 -0.97 7.02
CA SER A 145 -14.38 -2.29 6.39
C SER A 145 -12.94 -2.80 6.42
N SER A 146 -11.95 -1.92 6.24
CA SER A 146 -10.53 -2.28 6.38
C SER A 146 -10.17 -2.62 7.84
N CYS A 147 -10.76 -1.93 8.81
CA CYS A 147 -10.60 -2.26 10.22
C CYS A 147 -11.15 -3.66 10.55
N GLU A 148 -12.35 -3.98 10.08
CA GLU A 148 -12.95 -5.32 10.23
C GLU A 148 -12.06 -6.40 9.63
N LEU A 149 -11.49 -6.14 8.44
CA LEU A 149 -10.56 -7.05 7.79
C LEU A 149 -9.31 -7.28 8.65
N ALA A 150 -8.73 -6.22 9.24
CA ALA A 150 -7.56 -6.36 10.12
C ALA A 150 -7.82 -7.31 11.29
N PHE A 151 -8.94 -7.14 11.98
CA PHE A 151 -9.33 -8.01 13.09
C PHE A 151 -9.65 -9.44 12.64
N HIS A 152 -10.24 -9.58 11.45
CA HIS A 152 -10.47 -10.89 10.87
C HIS A 152 -9.16 -11.62 10.59
N LEU A 153 -8.22 -10.97 9.91
CA LEU A 153 -6.90 -11.52 9.60
C LEU A 153 -6.12 -11.91 10.86
N ALA A 154 -6.15 -11.07 11.90
CA ALA A 154 -5.47 -11.35 13.16
C ALA A 154 -6.02 -12.61 13.81
N ARG A 155 -7.35 -12.76 13.87
CA ARG A 155 -8.01 -13.94 14.47
C ARG A 155 -7.76 -15.24 13.69
N GLU A 156 -7.66 -15.16 12.37
CA GLU A 156 -7.40 -16.34 11.54
C GLU A 156 -5.97 -16.87 11.69
N MET A 157 -5.05 -16.04 12.16
CA MET A 157 -3.62 -16.40 12.34
C MET A 157 -3.24 -16.73 13.78
N GLU A 158 -4.20 -16.71 14.74
CA GLU A 158 -4.01 -17.20 16.11
C GLU A 158 -4.04 -18.74 16.15
#